data_3e0446793e0ae96950a0789fcc1f7731
#
_entry.id   3e0446793e0ae96950a0789fcc1f7731
#
_cell.length_a   1.000
_cell.length_b   1.000
_cell.length_c   1.000
_cell.angle_alpha   90.00
_cell.angle_beta   90.00
_cell.angle_gamma   90.00
#
_symmetry.space_group_name_H-M   'P 1'
#
loop_
_entity.id
_entity.type
_entity.pdbx_description
1 polymer ?
#
loop_
_entity_poly.entity_id
_entity_poly.type
_entity_poly.pdbx_seq_one_letter_code
_entity_poly.pdbx_strand_id
1 'polypeptide(L)'
;FRSRTESIDDIGLSRILQTDNSNTISSLTKVICTIGVKSRTVEELSKLLEAGMSVARFDFSWGSHKYHTETLMNLRQAMKNTKILCATMLDTFGSEVAVRLAAEDVSSFDKDAPKTPLEMKKGNKVVLSVCNDREDQKKMVATSEFFPVVNCDSLCEIVAVGDSIFIGQYLFTGSETSSVYLTVESIDLENKEIVCTCNNDALMRGVLLTV
;
A
#
# COMPACT_ATOMS: atom_id res chain seq x y z
N PHE A 1 16.69 -24.97 11.10
CA PHE A 1 16.41 -23.54 10.89
C PHE A 1 17.42 -22.73 11.69
N ARG A 2 18.19 -21.85 11.05
CA ARG A 2 19.04 -20.87 11.74
C ARG A 2 18.24 -19.60 11.97
N SER A 3 18.12 -19.18 13.22
CA SER A 3 17.69 -17.82 13.56
C SER A 3 18.88 -16.89 13.38
N ARG A 4 18.68 -15.74 12.75
CA ARG A 4 19.70 -14.68 12.64
C ARG A 4 19.68 -13.73 13.86
N THR A 5 18.94 -14.07 14.91
CA THR A 5 18.94 -13.32 16.17
C THR A 5 20.01 -13.92 17.06
N GLU A 6 21.14 -13.25 17.19
CA GLU A 6 22.07 -13.48 18.29
C GLU A 6 21.75 -12.50 19.43
N SER A 7 21.86 -12.96 20.67
CA SER A 7 21.71 -12.07 21.83
C SER A 7 22.82 -11.02 21.82
N ILE A 8 22.49 -9.79 22.13
CA ILE A 8 23.47 -8.68 22.24
C ILE A 8 24.56 -9.01 23.26
N ASP A 9 24.25 -9.81 24.27
CA ASP A 9 25.18 -10.20 25.32
C ASP A 9 26.30 -11.14 24.84
N ASP A 10 26.10 -11.83 23.71
CA ASP A 10 27.08 -12.75 23.13
C ASP A 10 28.00 -12.06 22.11
N ILE A 11 27.79 -10.79 21.80
CA ILE A 11 28.58 -10.06 20.82
C ILE A 11 29.73 -9.32 21.49
N GLY A 12 30.78 -10.02 21.82
CA GLY A 12 32.04 -9.38 22.25
C GLY A 12 32.67 -8.56 21.12
N LEU A 13 33.34 -7.44 21.48
CA LEU A 13 34.03 -6.55 20.52
C LEU A 13 34.99 -7.32 19.59
N SER A 14 35.63 -8.39 20.10
CA SER A 14 36.50 -9.29 19.34
C SER A 14 35.77 -9.98 18.18
N ARG A 15 34.49 -10.29 18.32
CA ARG A 15 33.69 -10.94 17.28
C ARG A 15 33.25 -9.96 16.20
N ILE A 16 33.05 -8.69 16.56
CA ILE A 16 32.74 -7.60 15.62
C ILE A 16 33.97 -7.26 14.75
N LEU A 17 35.16 -7.40 15.32
CA LEU A 17 36.43 -7.07 14.66
C LEU A 17 37.06 -8.25 13.91
N GLN A 18 36.57 -9.47 14.11
CA GLN A 18 37.02 -10.63 13.33
C GLN A 18 36.52 -10.51 11.89
N THR A 19 37.45 -10.32 10.98
CA THR A 19 37.22 -10.52 9.54
C THR A 19 37.13 -12.03 9.26
N ASP A 20 36.02 -12.62 9.64
CA ASP A 20 35.78 -14.02 9.36
C ASP A 20 35.31 -14.15 7.90
N ASN A 21 36.10 -14.91 7.10
CA ASN A 21 35.76 -15.25 5.72
C ASN A 21 34.60 -16.26 5.63
N SER A 22 34.01 -16.64 6.74
CA SER A 22 32.79 -17.44 6.74
C SER A 22 31.60 -16.52 6.48
N ASN A 23 30.80 -16.84 5.47
CA ASN A 23 29.55 -16.18 5.09
C ASN A 23 28.46 -16.15 6.20
N THR A 24 28.86 -16.17 7.46
CA THR A 24 28.01 -16.27 8.66
C THR A 24 28.01 -15.01 9.53
N ILE A 25 28.49 -13.87 9.02
CA ILE A 25 28.40 -12.62 9.78
C ILE A 25 26.91 -12.28 9.96
N SER A 26 26.43 -12.46 11.16
CA SER A 26 25.08 -11.99 11.54
C SER A 26 25.06 -10.48 11.43
N SER A 27 24.32 -9.95 10.44
CA SER A 27 24.08 -8.51 10.33
C SER A 27 23.33 -8.03 11.57
N LEU A 28 23.87 -7.04 12.29
CA LEU A 28 23.20 -6.43 13.42
C LEU A 28 21.98 -5.63 12.98
N THR A 29 22.04 -5.04 11.78
CA THR A 29 20.91 -4.34 11.19
C THR A 29 19.92 -5.36 10.63
N LYS A 30 18.67 -5.28 11.09
CA LYS A 30 17.59 -6.10 10.57
C LYS A 30 16.96 -5.41 9.37
N VAL A 31 16.84 -6.14 8.25
CA VAL A 31 16.31 -5.60 7.01
C VAL A 31 14.85 -6.05 6.84
N ILE A 32 13.96 -5.08 6.72
CA ILE A 32 12.54 -5.30 6.40
C ILE A 32 12.36 -5.05 4.92
N CYS A 33 11.89 -6.06 4.18
CA CYS A 33 11.59 -5.92 2.75
C CYS A 33 10.08 -6.01 2.52
N THR A 34 9.52 -5.01 1.87
CA THR A 34 8.15 -5.10 1.36
C THR A 34 8.14 -6.01 0.14
N ILE A 35 7.30 -7.04 0.19
CA ILE A 35 7.21 -8.02 -0.89
C ILE A 35 6.17 -7.56 -1.91
N GLY A 36 6.62 -7.31 -3.12
CA GLY A 36 5.81 -6.86 -4.24
C GLY A 36 5.82 -7.83 -5.42
N VAL A 37 5.24 -7.41 -6.54
CA VAL A 37 5.07 -8.23 -7.75
C VAL A 37 6.38 -8.82 -8.24
N LYS A 38 7.46 -8.06 -8.22
CA LYS A 38 8.78 -8.49 -8.72
C LYS A 38 9.55 -9.39 -7.74
N SER A 39 9.18 -9.42 -6.46
CA SER A 39 9.93 -10.10 -5.40
C SER A 39 9.19 -11.29 -4.78
N ARG A 40 7.99 -11.65 -5.27
CA ARG A 40 7.11 -12.64 -4.65
C ARG A 40 7.35 -14.11 -5.04
N THR A 41 8.19 -14.36 -6.04
CA THR A 41 8.49 -15.74 -6.45
C THR A 41 9.38 -16.43 -5.44
N VAL A 42 9.31 -17.77 -5.36
CA VAL A 42 10.15 -18.56 -4.45
C VAL A 42 11.64 -18.30 -4.69
N GLU A 43 12.05 -18.14 -5.95
CA GLU A 43 13.43 -17.86 -6.33
C GLU A 43 13.91 -16.51 -5.79
N GLU A 44 13.15 -15.43 -6.05
CA GLU A 44 13.52 -14.09 -5.59
C GLU A 44 13.48 -13.98 -4.07
N LEU A 45 12.49 -14.59 -3.42
CA LEU A 45 12.43 -14.67 -1.96
C LEU A 45 13.60 -15.42 -1.37
N SER A 46 14.09 -16.50 -2.03
CA SER A 46 15.28 -17.21 -1.60
C SER A 46 16.52 -16.31 -1.67
N LYS A 47 16.70 -15.56 -2.76
CA LYS A 47 17.79 -14.58 -2.91
C LYS A 47 17.72 -13.48 -1.84
N LEU A 48 16.54 -12.96 -1.55
CA LEU A 48 16.35 -11.96 -0.48
C LEU A 48 16.72 -12.52 0.90
N LEU A 49 16.33 -13.75 1.20
CA LEU A 49 16.69 -14.43 2.45
C LEU A 49 18.21 -14.60 2.57
N GLU A 50 18.88 -15.05 1.51
CA GLU A 50 20.33 -15.21 1.46
C GLU A 50 21.06 -13.88 1.57
N ALA A 51 20.52 -12.81 0.96
CA ALA A 51 21.05 -11.46 1.04
C ALA A 51 20.87 -10.79 2.43
N GLY A 52 20.04 -11.36 3.33
CA GLY A 52 19.91 -10.85 4.68
C GLY A 52 18.55 -10.34 5.10
N MET A 53 17.52 -10.50 4.27
CA MET A 53 16.17 -10.16 4.68
C MET A 53 15.79 -10.86 5.98
N SER A 54 15.38 -10.07 6.98
CA SER A 54 14.99 -10.55 8.30
C SER A 54 13.48 -10.57 8.49
N VAL A 55 12.77 -9.64 7.84
CA VAL A 55 11.32 -9.51 7.91
C VAL A 55 10.77 -9.29 6.50
N ALA A 56 9.78 -10.07 6.13
CA ALA A 56 8.98 -9.87 4.92
C ALA A 56 7.71 -9.09 5.29
N ARG A 57 7.57 -7.84 4.79
CA ARG A 57 6.40 -7.00 5.00
C ARG A 57 5.39 -7.24 3.88
N PHE A 58 4.17 -7.57 4.28
CA PHE A 58 3.00 -7.72 3.42
C PHE A 58 2.12 -6.49 3.60
N ASP A 59 2.06 -5.66 2.58
CA ASP A 59 1.29 -4.42 2.57
C ASP A 59 -0.12 -4.70 2.08
N PHE A 60 -1.07 -4.72 3.00
CA PHE A 60 -2.48 -4.99 2.75
C PHE A 60 -3.28 -3.74 2.34
N SER A 61 -2.62 -2.59 2.21
CA SER A 61 -3.24 -1.42 1.60
C SER A 61 -3.53 -1.63 0.10
N TRP A 62 -2.89 -2.66 -0.50
CA TRP A 62 -3.11 -3.08 -1.88
C TRP A 62 -3.05 -4.61 -2.01
N GLY A 63 -3.56 -5.12 -3.13
CA GLY A 63 -3.59 -6.56 -3.40
C GLY A 63 -4.74 -7.29 -2.72
N SER A 64 -5.09 -8.45 -3.25
CA SER A 64 -6.14 -9.30 -2.70
C SER A 64 -5.61 -10.24 -1.62
N HIS A 65 -6.48 -10.75 -0.76
CA HIS A 65 -6.14 -11.82 0.21
C HIS A 65 -5.51 -13.03 -0.48
N LYS A 66 -5.99 -13.39 -1.68
CA LYS A 66 -5.44 -14.49 -2.47
C LYS A 66 -4.00 -14.21 -2.87
N TYR A 67 -3.70 -13.01 -3.36
CA TYR A 67 -2.35 -12.57 -3.73
C TYR A 67 -1.37 -12.72 -2.55
N HIS A 68 -1.75 -12.19 -1.39
CA HIS A 68 -0.90 -12.24 -0.20
C HIS A 68 -0.76 -13.66 0.36
N THR A 69 -1.82 -14.49 0.29
CA THR A 69 -1.76 -15.90 0.69
C THR A 69 -0.77 -16.69 -0.18
N GLU A 70 -0.84 -16.53 -1.50
CA GLU A 70 0.11 -17.17 -2.42
C GLU A 70 1.55 -16.71 -2.15
N THR A 71 1.75 -15.41 -1.93
CA THR A 71 3.06 -14.85 -1.60
C THR A 71 3.61 -15.42 -0.28
N LEU A 72 2.77 -15.57 0.74
CA LEU A 72 3.15 -16.20 2.01
C LEU A 72 3.53 -17.67 1.83
N MET A 73 2.81 -18.41 0.98
CA MET A 73 3.16 -19.79 0.66
C MET A 73 4.52 -19.89 -0.02
N ASN A 74 4.79 -18.98 -0.97
CA ASN A 74 6.09 -18.88 -1.63
C ASN A 74 7.21 -18.56 -0.63
N LEU A 75 6.98 -17.62 0.31
CA LEU A 75 7.95 -17.32 1.37
C LEU A 75 8.24 -18.55 2.25
N ARG A 76 7.21 -19.28 2.65
CA ARG A 76 7.36 -20.51 3.43
C ARG A 76 8.18 -21.57 2.67
N GLN A 77 7.98 -21.67 1.36
CA GLN A 77 8.77 -22.58 0.53
C GLN A 77 10.23 -22.10 0.41
N ALA A 78 10.45 -20.78 0.21
CA ALA A 78 11.80 -20.21 0.18
C ALA A 78 12.54 -20.42 1.51
N MET A 79 11.88 -20.23 2.65
CA MET A 79 12.46 -20.54 3.98
C MET A 79 12.83 -22.02 4.14
N LYS A 80 12.03 -22.94 3.59
CA LYS A 80 12.35 -24.37 3.59
C LYS A 80 13.58 -24.68 2.73
N ASN A 81 13.68 -24.05 1.57
CA ASN A 81 14.78 -24.27 0.63
C ASN A 81 16.10 -23.74 1.21
N THR A 82 16.11 -22.51 1.71
CA THR A 82 17.32 -21.84 2.21
C THR A 82 17.68 -22.22 3.66
N LYS A 83 16.76 -22.81 4.41
CA LYS A 83 16.88 -23.07 5.86
C LYS A 83 17.04 -21.78 6.69
N ILE A 84 16.65 -20.64 6.16
CA ILE A 84 16.71 -19.34 6.83
C ILE A 84 15.32 -18.98 7.31
N LEU A 85 15.19 -18.60 8.60
CA LEU A 85 13.95 -18.08 9.16
C LEU A 85 13.80 -16.59 8.80
N CYS A 86 12.58 -16.21 8.48
CA CYS A 86 12.18 -14.83 8.26
C CYS A 86 10.88 -14.56 9.00
N ALA A 87 10.81 -13.44 9.70
CA ALA A 87 9.56 -12.99 10.28
C ALA A 87 8.62 -12.46 9.21
N THR A 88 7.32 -12.52 9.46
CA THR A 88 6.32 -11.90 8.60
C THR A 88 5.71 -10.70 9.32
N MET A 89 5.60 -9.60 8.61
CA MET A 89 4.95 -8.37 9.07
C MET A 89 3.72 -8.13 8.21
N LEU A 90 2.57 -8.06 8.85
CA LEU A 90 1.32 -7.67 8.23
C LEU A 90 1.12 -6.17 8.48
N ASP A 91 1.08 -5.42 7.39
CA ASP A 91 0.77 -3.99 7.44
C ASP A 91 -0.63 -3.79 6.86
N THR A 92 -1.55 -3.44 7.73
CA THR A 92 -2.95 -3.29 7.37
C THR A 92 -3.25 -1.86 6.95
N PHE A 93 -4.26 -1.70 6.12
CA PHE A 93 -4.87 -0.40 5.90
C PHE A 93 -5.38 0.12 7.25
N GLY A 94 -4.90 1.28 7.65
CA GLY A 94 -5.26 1.89 8.94
C GLY A 94 -6.66 2.51 8.96
N SER A 95 -6.83 3.55 9.77
CA SER A 95 -8.05 4.37 9.83
C SER A 95 -8.07 5.49 8.79
N GLU A 96 -7.24 5.38 7.75
CA GLU A 96 -7.15 6.36 6.69
C GLU A 96 -8.44 6.42 5.88
N VAL A 97 -8.87 7.62 5.54
CA VAL A 97 -10.00 7.82 4.61
C VAL A 97 -9.53 7.41 3.21
N ALA A 98 -10.34 6.66 2.50
CA ALA A 98 -9.96 6.14 1.19
C ALA A 98 -11.05 6.36 0.14
N VAL A 99 -10.60 6.54 -1.09
CA VAL A 99 -11.44 6.51 -2.29
C VAL A 99 -11.12 5.29 -3.13
N ARG A 100 -12.14 4.72 -3.75
CA ARG A 100 -12.00 3.55 -4.60
C ARG A 100 -11.89 3.94 -6.06
N LEU A 101 -10.79 3.56 -6.71
CA LEU A 101 -10.57 3.78 -8.15
C LEU A 101 -11.05 2.61 -9.02
N ALA A 102 -11.08 1.38 -8.49
CA ALA A 102 -11.44 0.19 -9.25
C ALA A 102 -12.29 -0.77 -8.43
N ALA A 103 -13.07 -1.63 -9.09
CA ALA A 103 -13.88 -2.64 -8.42
C ALA A 103 -13.02 -3.66 -7.65
N GLU A 104 -13.54 -4.20 -6.53
CA GLU A 104 -12.81 -5.16 -5.67
C GLU A 104 -12.42 -6.46 -6.37
N ASP A 105 -13.15 -6.84 -7.42
CA ASP A 105 -12.90 -8.06 -8.18
C ASP A 105 -11.70 -8.00 -9.12
N VAL A 106 -10.96 -6.88 -9.13
CA VAL A 106 -9.66 -6.82 -9.79
C VAL A 106 -8.67 -7.64 -8.98
N SER A 107 -8.89 -8.96 -8.99
CA SER A 107 -8.05 -9.98 -8.33
C SER A 107 -6.68 -10.14 -9.00
N SER A 108 -6.36 -9.33 -9.96
CA SER A 108 -5.18 -9.40 -10.78
C SER A 108 -4.38 -8.11 -10.74
N PHE A 109 -3.66 -7.91 -9.66
CA PHE A 109 -2.54 -6.96 -9.68
C PHE A 109 -1.54 -7.28 -10.80
N ASP A 110 -1.60 -8.50 -11.36
CA ASP A 110 -0.71 -8.95 -12.41
C ASP A 110 -1.18 -8.62 -13.84
N LYS A 111 -2.49 -8.35 -14.07
CA LYS A 111 -2.97 -8.20 -15.47
C LYS A 111 -4.00 -7.11 -15.72
N ASP A 112 -4.75 -6.65 -14.73
CA ASP A 112 -5.92 -5.78 -14.91
C ASP A 112 -6.12 -4.68 -13.85
N ALA A 113 -5.07 -4.14 -13.26
CA ALA A 113 -5.14 -2.76 -12.79
C ALA A 113 -5.68 -1.92 -13.96
N PRO A 114 -6.60 -0.95 -13.74
CA PRO A 114 -7.15 -0.21 -14.86
C PRO A 114 -6.00 0.21 -15.76
N LYS A 115 -5.96 -0.37 -16.98
CA LYS A 115 -4.84 -0.21 -17.93
C LYS A 115 -4.66 1.24 -18.32
N THR A 116 -5.69 2.04 -18.08
CA THR A 116 -5.71 3.48 -18.28
C THR A 116 -5.78 4.17 -16.92
N PRO A 117 -4.77 4.97 -16.56
CA PRO A 117 -4.85 5.81 -15.37
C PRO A 117 -6.02 6.77 -15.50
N LEU A 118 -6.68 7.07 -14.38
CA LEU A 118 -7.70 8.09 -14.32
C LEU A 118 -7.04 9.46 -14.45
N GLU A 119 -7.35 10.17 -15.52
CA GLU A 119 -6.78 11.48 -15.82
C GLU A 119 -7.59 12.57 -15.15
N MET A 120 -6.93 13.35 -14.30
CA MET A 120 -7.50 14.51 -13.62
C MET A 120 -6.89 15.77 -14.20
N LYS A 121 -7.72 16.78 -14.45
CA LYS A 121 -7.27 18.08 -14.98
C LYS A 121 -7.54 19.19 -14.00
N LYS A 122 -6.58 20.10 -13.87
CA LYS A 122 -6.73 21.30 -13.08
C LYS A 122 -7.97 22.10 -13.50
N GLY A 123 -8.77 22.49 -12.52
CA GLY A 123 -10.03 23.25 -12.74
C GLY A 123 -11.26 22.37 -12.96
N ASN A 124 -11.09 21.05 -13.14
CA ASN A 124 -12.24 20.14 -13.21
C ASN A 124 -12.94 20.03 -11.85
N LYS A 125 -14.26 19.85 -11.89
CA LYS A 125 -15.04 19.57 -10.69
C LYS A 125 -15.12 18.08 -10.44
N VAL A 126 -15.04 17.71 -9.18
CA VAL A 126 -15.10 16.33 -8.70
C VAL A 126 -16.05 16.28 -7.51
N VAL A 127 -16.90 15.27 -7.48
CA VAL A 127 -17.78 14.99 -6.37
C VAL A 127 -17.21 13.84 -5.56
N LEU A 128 -16.92 14.08 -4.28
CA LEU A 128 -16.63 13.01 -3.32
C LEU A 128 -17.97 12.59 -2.71
N SER A 129 -18.36 11.34 -2.92
CA SER A 129 -19.61 10.80 -2.40
C SER A 129 -19.35 9.78 -1.30
N VAL A 130 -19.95 10.04 -0.15
CA VAL A 130 -19.88 9.16 1.02
C VAL A 130 -21.07 8.21 0.99
N CYS A 131 -20.87 7.02 0.47
CA CYS A 131 -21.92 6.01 0.39
C CYS A 131 -22.06 5.24 1.70
N ASN A 132 -23.28 5.16 2.25
CA ASN A 132 -23.56 4.46 3.50
C ASN A 132 -23.78 2.94 3.31
N ASP A 133 -24.12 2.49 2.11
CA ASP A 133 -24.41 1.10 1.85
C ASP A 133 -23.15 0.37 1.36
N ARG A 134 -22.66 -0.59 2.17
CA ARG A 134 -21.47 -1.40 1.86
C ARG A 134 -21.63 -2.23 0.59
N GLU A 135 -22.84 -2.60 0.22
CA GLU A 135 -23.12 -3.36 -1.00
C GLU A 135 -23.01 -2.48 -2.24
N ASP A 136 -23.51 -1.26 -2.18
CA ASP A 136 -23.43 -0.31 -3.26
C ASP A 136 -22.02 0.28 -3.39
N GLN A 137 -21.31 0.51 -2.29
CA GLN A 137 -19.90 0.91 -2.29
C GLN A 137 -19.02 -0.01 -3.11
N LYS A 138 -19.27 -1.34 -3.06
CA LYS A 138 -18.48 -2.33 -3.80
C LYS A 138 -18.62 -2.23 -5.32
N LYS A 139 -19.69 -1.62 -5.79
CA LYS A 139 -20.01 -1.45 -7.22
C LYS A 139 -19.59 -0.09 -7.78
N MET A 140 -19.39 0.90 -6.91
CA MET A 140 -19.02 2.24 -7.34
C MET A 140 -17.53 2.31 -7.66
N VAL A 141 -17.21 2.91 -8.79
CA VAL A 141 -15.84 3.10 -9.29
C VAL A 141 -15.65 4.59 -9.57
N ALA A 142 -14.48 5.11 -9.27
CA ALA A 142 -14.16 6.50 -9.52
C ALA A 142 -14.11 6.83 -11.02
N THR A 143 -14.53 8.04 -11.31
CA THR A 143 -14.39 8.68 -12.63
C THR A 143 -13.65 10.02 -12.45
N SER A 144 -13.34 10.71 -13.55
CA SER A 144 -12.73 12.05 -13.49
C SER A 144 -13.60 13.11 -12.79
N GLU A 145 -14.87 12.82 -12.56
CA GLU A 145 -15.84 13.72 -11.95
C GLU A 145 -16.45 13.21 -10.64
N PHE A 146 -16.13 11.97 -10.26
CA PHE A 146 -16.75 11.30 -9.12
C PHE A 146 -15.80 10.36 -8.41
N PHE A 147 -15.67 10.50 -7.08
CA PHE A 147 -14.89 9.60 -6.22
C PHE A 147 -15.76 9.04 -5.10
N PRO A 148 -15.94 7.71 -5.02
CA PRO A 148 -16.60 7.07 -3.89
C PRO A 148 -15.66 6.97 -2.68
N VAL A 149 -16.05 7.59 -1.57
CA VAL A 149 -15.37 7.44 -0.27
C VAL A 149 -15.87 6.18 0.41
N VAL A 150 -14.95 5.30 0.83
CA VAL A 150 -15.35 3.93 1.21
C VAL A 150 -15.27 3.62 2.71
N ASN A 151 -14.71 4.47 3.54
CA ASN A 151 -14.51 4.14 4.94
C ASN A 151 -14.63 5.32 5.92
N CYS A 152 -15.27 6.40 5.50
CA CYS A 152 -15.50 7.55 6.37
C CYS A 152 -16.88 8.13 6.14
N ASP A 153 -17.86 7.70 6.94
CA ASP A 153 -19.26 8.12 6.82
C ASP A 153 -19.49 9.57 7.27
N SER A 154 -18.57 10.12 8.05
CA SER A 154 -18.64 11.47 8.59
C SER A 154 -17.77 12.50 7.85
N LEU A 155 -17.21 12.18 6.69
CA LEU A 155 -16.32 13.09 5.97
C LEU A 155 -16.98 14.45 5.71
N CYS A 156 -18.26 14.46 5.34
CA CYS A 156 -19.01 15.70 5.10
C CYS A 156 -19.19 16.57 6.36
N GLU A 157 -19.07 16.00 7.55
CA GLU A 157 -19.17 16.70 8.84
C GLU A 157 -17.81 17.25 9.31
N ILE A 158 -16.72 16.67 8.80
CA ILE A 158 -15.36 16.99 9.22
C ILE A 158 -14.79 18.13 8.39
N VAL A 159 -15.06 18.15 7.07
CA VAL A 159 -14.49 19.14 6.16
C VAL A 159 -15.35 20.41 6.11
N ALA A 160 -14.70 21.52 5.78
CA ALA A 160 -15.36 22.81 5.57
C ALA A 160 -15.11 23.35 4.15
N VAL A 161 -15.96 24.24 3.70
CA VAL A 161 -15.76 24.94 2.41
C VAL A 161 -14.46 25.73 2.47
N GLY A 162 -13.63 25.56 1.46
CA GLY A 162 -12.29 26.14 1.37
C GLY A 162 -11.18 25.23 1.85
N ASP A 163 -11.48 24.09 2.48
CA ASP A 163 -10.47 23.11 2.88
C ASP A 163 -9.82 22.45 1.66
N SER A 164 -8.59 21.99 1.86
CA SER A 164 -7.87 21.25 0.86
C SER A 164 -7.87 19.75 1.19
N ILE A 165 -8.28 18.93 0.22
CA ILE A 165 -8.27 17.48 0.32
C ILE A 165 -7.18 16.95 -0.61
N PHE A 166 -6.32 16.09 -0.07
CA PHE A 166 -5.30 15.37 -0.84
C PHE A 166 -5.80 13.96 -1.12
N ILE A 167 -5.70 13.51 -2.37
CA ILE A 167 -5.98 12.12 -2.74
C ILE A 167 -4.78 11.57 -3.48
N GLY A 168 -4.17 10.52 -2.95
CA GLY A 168 -2.97 9.94 -3.53
C GLY A 168 -2.54 8.65 -2.86
N GLN A 169 -1.39 8.13 -3.31
CA GLN A 169 -0.74 7.01 -2.66
C GLN A 169 0.34 7.53 -1.72
N TYR A 170 0.15 7.37 -0.43
CA TYR A 170 1.06 7.86 0.61
C TYR A 170 2.50 7.32 0.49
N LEU A 171 2.68 6.14 -0.11
CA LEU A 171 3.98 5.47 -0.20
C LEU A 171 4.81 5.85 -1.44
N PHE A 172 4.27 6.61 -2.36
CA PHE A 172 4.99 7.08 -3.56
C PHE A 172 5.27 8.58 -3.48
N THR A 173 5.95 8.99 -2.42
CA THR A 173 6.52 10.33 -2.32
C THR A 173 7.56 10.49 -3.42
N GLY A 174 7.24 11.26 -4.44
CA GLY A 174 8.16 11.56 -5.54
C GLY A 174 7.53 11.64 -6.92
N SER A 175 6.25 11.26 -7.06
CA SER A 175 5.51 11.48 -8.29
C SER A 175 4.37 12.45 -8.03
N GLU A 176 4.61 13.73 -8.18
CA GLU A 176 3.59 14.80 -8.11
C GLU A 176 2.46 14.57 -9.11
N THR A 177 2.68 13.68 -10.09
CA THR A 177 1.69 13.35 -11.12
C THR A 177 0.69 12.28 -10.72
N SER A 178 0.88 11.57 -9.60
CA SER A 178 -0.01 10.48 -9.15
C SER A 178 -0.94 10.86 -8.00
N SER A 179 -0.97 12.14 -7.64
CA SER A 179 -1.78 12.67 -6.55
C SER A 179 -2.54 13.90 -6.99
N VAL A 180 -3.77 14.05 -6.54
CA VAL A 180 -4.59 15.23 -6.81
C VAL A 180 -4.87 16.01 -5.52
N TYR A 181 -4.78 17.32 -5.62
CA TYR A 181 -5.19 18.26 -4.58
C TYR A 181 -6.53 18.85 -4.98
N LEU A 182 -7.48 18.79 -4.08
CA LEU A 182 -8.84 19.28 -4.27
C LEU A 182 -9.11 20.42 -3.30
N THR A 183 -9.86 21.43 -3.72
CA THR A 183 -10.43 22.44 -2.83
C THR A 183 -11.92 22.23 -2.71
N VAL A 184 -12.46 22.19 -1.49
CA VAL A 184 -13.87 22.02 -1.21
C VAL A 184 -14.62 23.29 -1.58
N GLU A 185 -15.61 23.19 -2.47
CA GLU A 185 -16.45 24.31 -2.90
C GLU A 185 -17.82 24.33 -2.18
N SER A 186 -18.44 23.17 -2.04
CA SER A 186 -19.72 23.03 -1.36
C SER A 186 -19.89 21.65 -0.77
N ILE A 187 -20.74 21.56 0.26
CA ILE A 187 -21.03 20.32 0.98
C ILE A 187 -22.54 20.14 1.02
N ASP A 188 -23.01 19.00 0.57
CA ASP A 188 -24.39 18.54 0.67
C ASP A 188 -24.49 17.45 1.74
N LEU A 189 -25.02 17.81 2.89
CA LEU A 189 -25.17 16.91 4.04
C LEU A 189 -26.31 15.90 3.84
N GLU A 190 -27.31 16.23 3.02
CA GLU A 190 -28.45 15.34 2.78
C GLU A 190 -28.05 14.19 1.86
N ASN A 191 -27.38 14.52 0.76
CA ASN A 191 -26.88 13.54 -0.21
C ASN A 191 -25.50 12.97 0.16
N LYS A 192 -24.85 13.53 1.19
CA LYS A 192 -23.49 13.19 1.61
C LYS A 192 -22.47 13.32 0.49
N GLU A 193 -22.52 14.46 -0.17
CA GLU A 193 -21.65 14.78 -1.29
C GLU A 193 -20.82 16.04 -1.00
N ILE A 194 -19.56 16.03 -1.42
CA ILE A 194 -18.63 17.15 -1.32
C ILE A 194 -18.19 17.49 -2.73
N VAL A 195 -18.54 18.69 -3.19
CA VAL A 195 -18.10 19.19 -4.49
C VAL A 195 -16.76 19.88 -4.33
N CYS A 196 -15.80 19.44 -5.11
CA CYS A 196 -14.42 19.95 -5.06
C CYS A 196 -13.94 20.38 -6.44
N THR A 197 -12.93 21.25 -6.47
CA THR A 197 -12.20 21.63 -7.68
C THR A 197 -10.79 21.10 -7.62
N CYS A 198 -10.31 20.52 -8.75
CA CYS A 198 -8.94 20.03 -8.89
C CYS A 198 -7.95 21.19 -8.99
N ASN A 199 -6.90 21.16 -8.17
CA ASN A 199 -5.87 22.21 -8.15
C ASN A 199 -4.67 21.90 -9.06
N ASN A 200 -4.50 20.64 -9.47
CA ASN A 200 -3.41 20.21 -10.33
C ASN A 200 -3.86 19.14 -11.33
N ASP A 201 -3.04 18.92 -12.35
CA ASP A 201 -3.19 17.77 -13.23
C ASP A 201 -2.61 16.54 -12.54
N ALA A 202 -3.28 15.37 -12.69
CA ALA A 202 -2.81 14.11 -12.12
C ALA A 202 -3.24 12.89 -12.94
N LEU A 203 -2.45 11.83 -12.85
CA LEU A 203 -2.73 10.51 -13.41
C LEU A 203 -2.90 9.51 -12.26
N MET A 204 -4.12 9.33 -11.82
CA MET A 204 -4.44 8.49 -10.65
C MET A 204 -4.37 7.01 -11.03
N ARG A 205 -3.66 6.23 -10.22
CA ARG A 205 -3.48 4.78 -10.43
C ARG A 205 -3.67 4.04 -9.12
N GLY A 206 -4.10 2.78 -9.21
CA GLY A 206 -4.32 1.92 -8.06
C GLY A 206 -5.77 1.51 -7.90
N VAL A 207 -6.09 0.84 -6.81
CA VAL A 207 -7.45 0.37 -6.49
C VAL A 207 -8.07 1.24 -5.41
N LEU A 208 -7.29 1.57 -4.40
CA LEU A 208 -7.63 2.48 -3.31
C LEU A 208 -6.59 3.58 -3.22
N LEU A 209 -7.03 4.80 -2.95
CA LEU A 209 -6.16 5.94 -2.67
C LEU A 209 -6.54 6.53 -1.33
N THR A 210 -5.55 7.04 -0.61
CA THR A 210 -5.76 7.75 0.65
C THR A 210 -6.26 9.18 0.40
N VAL A 211 -7.16 9.61 1.25
CA VAL A 211 -7.73 10.96 1.28
C VAL A 211 -7.09 11.77 2.38
#